data_01299a713d0716e570a5835c9c23f127
#
_entry.id   01299a713d0716e570a5835c9c23f127
#
_cell.length_a   1.000
_cell.length_b   1.000
_cell.length_c   1.000
_cell.angle_alpha   90.00
_cell.angle_beta   90.00
_cell.angle_gamma   90.00
#
_symmetry.space_group_name_H-M   'P 1'
#
loop_
_entity.id
_entity.type
_entity.pdbx_description
1 polymer ?
#
loop_
_entity_poly.entity_id
_entity_poly.type
_entity_poly.pdbx_seq_one_letter_code
_entity_poly.pdbx_strand_id
1 'polypeptide(L)'
;VTELVKAGRSKDEARKLVDKGITNGRLVQQKPRFTTQLAQQRERNILKMEREGRGKIQTPYTREFSEGWLASRTLKPEQLKAVMGIIHTPNQFISVHGFAGTGKSYMTKSAADFLKEQGVHVTSLAPYGSQVKALQAEGLESRTLQSFLRASDKKIGPGSVVFIDEAGVIPAR
;
A
#
# COMPACT_ATOMS: atom_id res chain seq x y z
N VAL A 1 -4.88 -28.24 -1.20
CA VAL A 1 -5.21 -29.46 -0.40
C VAL A 1 -5.09 -29.16 1.09
N THR A 2 -3.97 -28.67 1.57
CA THR A 2 -3.68 -28.45 2.99
C THR A 2 -4.75 -27.59 3.70
N GLU A 3 -5.19 -26.48 3.09
CA GLU A 3 -6.23 -25.61 3.67
C GLU A 3 -7.61 -26.29 3.73
N LEU A 4 -7.95 -27.12 2.74
CA LEU A 4 -9.20 -27.87 2.75
C LEU A 4 -9.20 -28.96 3.82
N VAL A 5 -8.03 -29.57 4.06
CA VAL A 5 -7.87 -30.56 5.15
C VAL A 5 -7.97 -29.90 6.52
N LYS A 6 -7.39 -28.70 6.72
CA LYS A 6 -7.55 -27.89 7.93
C LYS A 6 -9.01 -27.50 8.18
N ALA A 7 -9.80 -27.34 7.10
CA ALA A 7 -11.23 -27.07 7.16
C ALA A 7 -12.08 -28.36 7.33
N GLY A 8 -11.49 -29.47 7.74
CA GLY A 8 -12.18 -30.72 8.09
C GLY A 8 -12.51 -31.66 6.92
N ARG A 9 -11.93 -31.44 5.73
CA ARG A 9 -12.08 -32.36 4.58
C ARG A 9 -11.03 -33.47 4.62
N SER A 10 -11.39 -34.66 4.15
CA SER A 10 -10.40 -35.72 3.93
C SER A 10 -9.41 -35.34 2.82
N LYS A 11 -8.21 -35.95 2.81
CA LYS A 11 -7.20 -35.67 1.75
C LYS A 11 -7.73 -35.99 0.35
N ASP A 12 -8.51 -37.04 0.21
CA ASP A 12 -9.04 -37.47 -1.08
C ASP A 12 -10.16 -36.56 -1.59
N GLU A 13 -11.07 -36.11 -0.71
CA GLU A 13 -12.05 -35.09 -1.05
C GLU A 13 -11.39 -33.76 -1.43
N ALA A 14 -10.37 -33.36 -0.69
CA ALA A 14 -9.62 -32.14 -0.96
C ALA A 14 -8.91 -32.19 -2.35
N ARG A 15 -8.32 -33.35 -2.71
CA ARG A 15 -7.73 -33.56 -4.03
C ARG A 15 -8.78 -33.50 -5.14
N LYS A 16 -9.88 -34.23 -5.01
CA LYS A 16 -10.99 -34.21 -5.98
C LYS A 16 -11.55 -32.80 -6.21
N LEU A 17 -11.67 -32.00 -5.14
CA LEU A 17 -12.12 -30.62 -5.26
C LEU A 17 -11.12 -29.72 -6.01
N VAL A 18 -9.82 -29.90 -5.77
CA VAL A 18 -8.77 -29.18 -6.49
C VAL A 18 -8.78 -29.57 -7.96
N ASP A 19 -8.80 -30.88 -8.28
CA ASP A 19 -8.82 -31.38 -9.64
C ASP A 19 -10.05 -30.88 -10.42
N LYS A 20 -11.23 -30.94 -9.79
CA LYS A 20 -12.46 -30.35 -10.34
C LYS A 20 -12.33 -28.84 -10.56
N GLY A 21 -11.67 -28.15 -9.64
CA GLY A 21 -11.40 -26.70 -9.76
C GLY A 21 -10.48 -26.38 -10.92
N ILE A 22 -9.49 -27.23 -11.21
CA ILE A 22 -8.59 -27.11 -12.36
C ILE A 22 -9.35 -27.39 -13.66
N THR A 23 -10.07 -28.52 -13.72
CA THR A 23 -10.80 -28.97 -14.92
C THR A 23 -11.87 -27.96 -15.35
N ASN A 24 -12.58 -27.32 -14.41
CA ASN A 24 -13.61 -26.33 -14.73
C ASN A 24 -13.05 -24.88 -14.82
N GLY A 25 -11.73 -24.72 -14.80
CA GLY A 25 -11.05 -23.43 -14.95
C GLY A 25 -11.18 -22.47 -13.75
N ARG A 26 -11.76 -22.90 -12.63
CA ARG A 26 -11.86 -22.05 -11.42
C ARG A 26 -10.51 -21.86 -10.72
N LEU A 27 -9.60 -22.82 -10.88
CA LEU A 27 -8.23 -22.78 -10.36
C LEU A 27 -7.24 -22.71 -11.52
N VAL A 28 -6.29 -21.81 -11.41
CA VAL A 28 -5.17 -21.65 -12.34
C VAL A 28 -3.90 -22.08 -11.63
N GLN A 29 -3.12 -22.95 -12.30
CA GLN A 29 -1.85 -23.39 -11.75
C GLN A 29 -0.78 -22.33 -11.98
N GLN A 30 -0.22 -21.82 -10.87
CA GLN A 30 1.00 -21.02 -10.84
C GLN A 30 2.04 -21.82 -10.04
N LYS A 31 2.91 -22.55 -10.73
CA LYS A 31 3.88 -23.44 -10.05
C LYS A 31 4.67 -22.70 -8.96
N PRO A 32 4.74 -23.22 -7.73
CA PRO A 32 4.16 -24.48 -7.23
C PRO A 32 2.75 -24.35 -6.60
N ARG A 33 2.05 -23.25 -6.80
CA ARG A 33 0.77 -22.90 -6.15
C ARG A 33 -0.39 -22.86 -7.13
N PHE A 34 -1.60 -22.81 -6.59
CA PHE A 34 -2.82 -22.58 -7.34
C PHE A 34 -3.44 -21.25 -6.88
N THR A 35 -4.03 -20.53 -7.83
CA THR A 35 -4.82 -19.32 -7.59
C THR A 35 -6.16 -19.43 -8.32
N THR A 36 -7.11 -18.54 -7.98
CA THR A 36 -8.37 -18.48 -8.73
C THR A 36 -8.22 -17.52 -9.92
N GLN A 37 -9.03 -17.72 -10.96
CA GLN A 37 -9.08 -16.77 -12.09
C GLN A 37 -9.38 -15.35 -11.60
N LEU A 38 -10.31 -15.21 -10.62
CA LEU A 38 -10.65 -13.92 -10.05
C LEU A 38 -9.45 -13.25 -9.36
N ALA A 39 -8.68 -14.01 -8.56
CA ALA A 39 -7.48 -13.48 -7.91
C ALA A 39 -6.45 -13.03 -8.94
N GLN A 40 -6.19 -13.85 -9.97
CA GLN A 40 -5.28 -13.51 -11.05
C GLN A 40 -5.73 -12.25 -11.81
N GLN A 41 -7.04 -12.11 -12.07
CA GLN A 41 -7.58 -10.92 -12.72
C GLN A 41 -7.39 -9.66 -11.86
N ARG A 42 -7.59 -9.76 -10.54
CA ARG A 42 -7.36 -8.65 -9.61
C ARG A 42 -5.90 -8.21 -9.59
N GLU A 43 -4.98 -9.17 -9.53
CA GLU A 43 -3.54 -8.88 -9.60
C GLU A 43 -3.17 -8.18 -10.92
N ARG A 44 -3.69 -8.65 -12.06
CA ARG A 44 -3.51 -8.00 -13.36
C ARG A 44 -4.06 -6.58 -13.39
N ASN A 45 -5.24 -6.35 -12.78
CA ASN A 45 -5.84 -5.03 -12.70
C ASN A 45 -4.98 -4.07 -11.85
N ILE A 46 -4.42 -4.53 -10.73
CA ILE A 46 -3.51 -3.73 -9.89
C ILE A 46 -2.26 -3.32 -10.70
N LEU A 47 -1.64 -4.27 -11.41
CA LEU A 47 -0.48 -4.00 -12.26
C LEU A 47 -0.82 -3.05 -13.42
N LYS A 48 -2.04 -3.16 -13.97
CA LYS A 48 -2.53 -2.25 -15.01
C LYS A 48 -2.67 -0.83 -14.46
N MET A 49 -3.33 -0.67 -13.32
CA MET A 49 -3.51 0.64 -12.66
C MET A 49 -2.15 1.29 -12.34
N GLU A 50 -1.18 0.51 -11.84
CA GLU A 50 0.17 1.00 -11.56
C GLU A 50 0.84 1.52 -12.83
N ARG A 51 0.80 0.77 -13.92
CA ARG A 51 1.38 1.18 -15.22
C ARG A 51 0.71 2.44 -15.78
N GLU A 52 -0.61 2.50 -15.72
CA GLU A 52 -1.39 3.65 -16.19
C GLU A 52 -1.17 4.91 -15.34
N GLY A 53 -0.79 4.74 -14.07
CA GLY A 53 -0.47 5.83 -13.14
C GLY A 53 0.95 6.39 -13.27
N ARG A 54 1.81 5.81 -14.12
CA ARG A 54 3.19 6.30 -14.30
C ARG A 54 3.22 7.62 -15.07
N GLY A 55 4.04 8.55 -14.60
CA GLY A 55 4.21 9.85 -15.22
C GLY A 55 2.96 10.74 -15.25
N LYS A 56 1.97 10.47 -14.39
CA LYS A 56 0.70 11.21 -14.35
C LYS A 56 0.70 12.38 -13.38
N ILE A 57 1.69 12.46 -12.49
CA ILE A 57 1.75 13.48 -11.45
C ILE A 57 2.80 14.53 -11.85
N GLN A 58 2.39 15.78 -11.77
CA GLN A 58 3.29 16.92 -11.83
C GLN A 58 3.37 17.54 -10.45
N THR A 59 4.58 17.59 -9.88
CA THR A 59 4.81 18.25 -8.59
C THR A 59 5.07 19.72 -8.83
N PRO A 60 4.37 20.62 -8.10
CA PRO A 60 4.55 22.06 -8.25
C PRO A 60 5.80 22.59 -7.50
N TYR A 61 6.52 21.73 -6.79
CA TYR A 61 7.64 22.12 -5.93
C TYR A 61 8.97 21.93 -6.63
N THR A 62 9.90 22.89 -6.46
CA THR A 62 11.29 22.70 -6.89
C THR A 62 12.04 21.84 -5.87
N ARG A 63 13.15 21.22 -6.31
CA ARG A 63 13.99 20.43 -5.41
C ARG A 63 14.59 21.28 -4.32
N GLU A 64 15.08 22.45 -4.66
CA GLU A 64 15.70 23.40 -3.73
C GLU A 64 14.73 23.81 -2.62
N PHE A 65 13.46 24.07 -2.97
CA PHE A 65 12.42 24.40 -1.99
C PHE A 65 12.19 23.25 -1.03
N SER A 66 12.06 22.03 -1.54
CA SER A 66 11.81 20.85 -0.70
C SER A 66 13.02 20.50 0.17
N GLU A 67 14.23 20.58 -0.36
CA GLU A 67 15.48 20.37 0.39
C GLU A 67 15.64 21.43 1.50
N GLY A 68 15.38 22.70 1.21
CA GLY A 68 15.40 23.78 2.17
C GLY A 68 14.42 23.55 3.34
N TRP A 69 13.21 23.12 3.04
CA TRP A 69 12.23 22.78 4.08
C TRP A 69 12.66 21.57 4.92
N LEU A 70 13.21 20.53 4.28
CA LEU A 70 13.67 19.32 4.93
C LEU A 70 14.97 19.50 5.73
N ALA A 71 15.74 20.55 5.47
CA ALA A 71 16.99 20.85 6.19
C ALA A 71 16.81 21.02 7.70
N SER A 72 15.62 21.44 8.15
CA SER A 72 15.27 21.52 9.58
C SER A 72 14.95 20.17 10.22
N ARG A 73 14.86 19.09 9.46
CA ARG A 73 14.50 17.74 9.91
C ARG A 73 15.73 16.87 10.09
N THR A 74 15.75 16.09 11.15
CA THR A 74 16.87 15.14 11.42
C THR A 74 16.67 13.85 10.61
N LEU A 75 16.82 13.95 9.30
CA LEU A 75 16.72 12.80 8.38
C LEU A 75 18.10 12.25 8.05
N LYS A 76 18.24 10.92 8.07
CA LYS A 76 19.43 10.24 7.52
C LYS A 76 19.44 10.40 6.00
N PRO A 77 20.59 10.29 5.33
CA PRO A 77 20.69 10.46 3.87
C PRO A 77 19.70 9.58 3.08
N GLU A 78 19.53 8.31 3.48
CA GLU A 78 18.60 7.40 2.83
C GLU A 78 17.12 7.79 3.07
N GLN A 79 16.81 8.29 4.26
CA GLN A 79 15.48 8.79 4.60
C GLN A 79 15.17 10.07 3.81
N LEU A 80 16.12 11.00 3.73
CA LEU A 80 15.98 12.21 2.92
C LEU A 80 15.73 11.86 1.45
N LYS A 81 16.51 10.93 0.88
CA LYS A 81 16.33 10.46 -0.48
C LYS A 81 14.93 9.87 -0.70
N ALA A 82 14.43 9.09 0.26
CA ALA A 82 13.09 8.50 0.18
C ALA A 82 11.99 9.57 0.28
N VAL A 83 12.10 10.54 1.21
CA VAL A 83 11.15 11.66 1.33
C VAL A 83 11.13 12.49 0.05
N MET A 84 12.30 12.84 -0.50
CA MET A 84 12.39 13.54 -1.78
C MET A 84 11.77 12.72 -2.91
N GLY A 85 11.97 11.40 -2.91
CA GLY A 85 11.32 10.49 -3.86
C GLY A 85 9.80 10.49 -3.76
N ILE A 86 9.24 10.60 -2.54
CA ILE A 86 7.80 10.72 -2.32
C ILE A 86 7.27 12.07 -2.83
N ILE A 87 7.93 13.16 -2.48
CA ILE A 87 7.50 14.53 -2.84
C ILE A 87 7.57 14.75 -4.36
N HIS A 88 8.60 14.24 -5.02
CA HIS A 88 8.88 14.49 -6.42
C HIS A 88 8.58 13.32 -7.35
N THR A 89 7.79 12.34 -6.89
CA THR A 89 7.41 11.24 -7.79
C THR A 89 6.50 11.71 -8.92
N PRO A 90 6.82 11.38 -10.17
CA PRO A 90 5.89 11.62 -11.27
C PRO A 90 4.79 10.54 -11.34
N ASN A 91 4.85 9.52 -10.50
CA ASN A 91 3.98 8.36 -10.54
C ASN A 91 2.87 8.46 -9.50
N GLN A 92 1.67 8.05 -9.88
CA GLN A 92 0.51 8.01 -8.98
C GLN A 92 0.70 6.99 -7.84
N PHE A 93 1.45 5.92 -8.08
CA PHE A 93 1.75 4.90 -7.09
C PHE A 93 3.26 4.75 -6.92
N ILE A 94 3.69 4.76 -5.67
CA ILE A 94 5.07 4.46 -5.31
C ILE A 94 5.12 3.49 -4.14
N SER A 95 6.16 2.69 -4.07
CA SER A 95 6.41 1.77 -2.97
C SER A 95 7.74 2.10 -2.32
N VAL A 96 7.74 2.24 -1.01
CA VAL A 96 8.95 2.49 -0.21
C VAL A 96 9.21 1.26 0.64
N HIS A 97 10.34 0.63 0.43
CA HIS A 97 10.77 -0.54 1.19
C HIS A 97 11.86 -0.16 2.19
N GLY A 98 11.82 -0.79 3.36
CA GLY A 98 12.86 -0.63 4.38
C GLY A 98 12.67 -1.63 5.51
N PHE A 99 13.77 -2.04 6.14
CA PHE A 99 13.75 -2.96 7.28
C PHE A 99 13.02 -2.35 8.49
N ALA A 100 12.63 -3.19 9.45
CA ALA A 100 12.11 -2.72 10.73
C ALA A 100 13.17 -1.85 11.43
N GLY A 101 12.73 -0.80 12.12
CA GLY A 101 13.65 0.10 12.86
C GLY A 101 14.42 1.11 12.00
N THR A 102 14.21 1.19 10.69
CA THR A 102 14.90 2.17 9.82
C THR A 102 14.30 3.58 9.88
N GLY A 103 13.27 3.78 10.72
CA GLY A 103 12.61 5.09 10.86
C GLY A 103 11.62 5.41 9.74
N LYS A 104 10.96 4.41 9.16
CA LYS A 104 9.94 4.60 8.12
C LYS A 104 8.82 5.55 8.57
N SER A 105 8.33 5.40 9.81
CA SER A 105 7.27 6.26 10.34
C SER A 105 7.71 7.73 10.39
N TYR A 106 8.94 8.00 10.85
CA TYR A 106 9.48 9.36 10.89
C TYR A 106 9.64 9.96 9.48
N MET A 107 10.12 9.16 8.55
CA MET A 107 10.22 9.54 7.14
C MET A 107 8.84 9.83 6.53
N THR A 108 7.85 8.94 6.75
CA THR A 108 6.48 9.12 6.27
C THR A 108 5.85 10.36 6.87
N LYS A 109 6.08 10.61 8.18
CA LYS A 109 5.62 11.84 8.84
C LYS A 109 6.25 13.08 8.22
N SER A 110 7.55 13.08 7.96
CA SER A 110 8.22 14.23 7.35
C SER A 110 7.66 14.54 5.95
N ALA A 111 7.38 13.52 5.13
CA ALA A 111 6.72 13.71 3.85
C ALA A 111 5.28 14.22 4.00
N ALA A 112 4.53 13.67 4.97
CA ALA A 112 3.15 14.07 5.24
C ALA A 112 3.07 15.53 5.74
N ASP A 113 3.95 15.93 6.64
CA ASP A 113 4.02 17.29 7.17
C ASP A 113 4.32 18.29 6.04
N PHE A 114 5.34 18.00 5.21
CA PHE A 114 5.63 18.84 4.05
C PHE A 114 4.40 19.02 3.16
N LEU A 115 3.76 17.92 2.76
CA LEU A 115 2.61 17.95 1.87
C LEU A 115 1.42 18.70 2.49
N LYS A 116 1.16 18.51 3.79
CA LYS A 116 0.09 19.21 4.52
C LYS A 116 0.34 20.73 4.59
N GLU A 117 1.56 21.15 4.85
CA GLU A 117 1.92 22.57 4.85
C GLU A 117 1.78 23.23 3.47
N GLN A 118 1.86 22.43 2.41
CA GLN A 118 1.59 22.87 1.04
C GLN A 118 0.09 22.76 0.64
N GLY A 119 -0.80 22.52 1.63
CA GLY A 119 -2.25 22.43 1.39
C GLY A 119 -2.73 21.11 0.79
N VAL A 120 -1.87 20.10 0.70
CA VAL A 120 -2.24 18.76 0.21
C VAL A 120 -3.00 18.01 1.29
N HIS A 121 -4.17 17.46 0.95
CA HIS A 121 -4.88 16.56 1.85
C HIS A 121 -4.15 15.21 1.96
N VAL A 122 -3.72 14.86 3.16
CA VAL A 122 -2.96 13.64 3.45
C VAL A 122 -3.72 12.74 4.41
N THR A 123 -3.90 11.49 4.06
CA THR A 123 -4.50 10.45 4.91
C THR A 123 -3.54 9.26 5.03
N SER A 124 -3.40 8.71 6.23
CA SER A 124 -2.62 7.49 6.46
C SER A 124 -3.55 6.33 6.80
N LEU A 125 -3.30 5.19 6.19
CA LEU A 125 -4.10 3.97 6.38
C LEU A 125 -3.21 2.82 6.84
N ALA A 126 -3.76 1.95 7.68
CA ALA A 126 -3.09 0.72 8.07
C ALA A 126 -4.10 -0.44 8.13
N PRO A 127 -3.66 -1.71 7.96
CA PRO A 127 -4.54 -2.87 8.03
C PRO A 127 -5.18 -3.08 9.40
N TYR A 128 -4.44 -2.81 10.49
CA TYR A 128 -4.84 -3.15 11.86
C TYR A 128 -4.84 -1.92 12.79
N GLY A 129 -5.72 -1.96 13.80
CA GLY A 129 -5.88 -0.87 14.78
C GLY A 129 -4.62 -0.58 15.60
N SER A 130 -3.79 -1.59 15.90
CA SER A 130 -2.50 -1.38 16.59
C SER A 130 -1.55 -0.52 15.79
N GLN A 131 -1.47 -0.73 14.48
CA GLN A 131 -0.65 0.08 13.57
C GLN A 131 -1.19 1.51 13.44
N VAL A 132 -2.53 1.66 13.38
CA VAL A 132 -3.16 2.98 13.40
C VAL A 132 -2.75 3.75 14.66
N LYS A 133 -2.79 3.12 15.84
CA LYS A 133 -2.35 3.76 17.09
C LYS A 133 -0.87 4.17 17.05
N ALA A 134 0.00 3.33 16.47
CA ALA A 134 1.41 3.65 16.30
C ALA A 134 1.61 4.86 15.37
N LEU A 135 0.93 4.92 14.23
CA LEU A 135 0.97 6.07 13.32
C LEU A 135 0.43 7.35 13.97
N GLN A 136 -0.64 7.24 14.77
CA GLN A 136 -1.21 8.38 15.52
C GLN A 136 -0.24 8.89 16.60
N ALA A 137 0.47 7.99 17.28
CA ALA A 137 1.52 8.36 18.24
C ALA A 137 2.67 9.15 17.59
N GLU A 138 2.95 8.89 16.32
CA GLU A 138 3.91 9.63 15.50
C GLU A 138 3.31 10.95 14.94
N GLY A 139 2.05 11.28 15.25
CA GLY A 139 1.38 12.48 14.79
C GLY A 139 0.82 12.40 13.36
N LEU A 140 0.62 11.21 12.82
CA LEU A 140 -0.04 11.00 11.55
C LEU A 140 -1.55 10.82 11.74
N GLU A 141 -2.36 11.60 11.02
CA GLU A 141 -3.79 11.35 10.93
C GLU A 141 -4.02 10.01 10.22
N SER A 142 -4.55 9.03 10.95
CA SER A 142 -4.62 7.67 10.45
C SER A 142 -5.87 6.92 10.91
N ARG A 143 -6.32 5.99 10.06
CA ARG A 143 -7.44 5.09 10.33
C ARG A 143 -7.20 3.72 9.69
N THR A 144 -7.99 2.73 10.07
CA THR A 144 -7.89 1.42 9.43
C THR A 144 -8.38 1.47 7.98
N LEU A 145 -7.73 0.69 7.10
CA LEU A 145 -8.16 0.53 5.71
C LEU A 145 -9.64 0.12 5.63
N GLN A 146 -10.08 -0.79 6.51
CA GLN A 146 -11.47 -1.24 6.53
C GLN A 146 -12.45 -0.12 6.92
N SER A 147 -12.12 0.69 7.92
CA SER A 147 -12.92 1.86 8.30
C SER A 147 -13.00 2.86 7.14
N PHE A 148 -11.87 3.10 6.48
CA PHE A 148 -11.80 3.96 5.30
C PHE A 148 -12.69 3.47 4.16
N LEU A 149 -12.64 2.18 3.83
CA LEU A 149 -13.43 1.61 2.73
C LEU A 149 -14.95 1.63 3.00
N ARG A 150 -15.35 1.54 4.28
CA ARG A 150 -16.77 1.59 4.71
C ARG A 150 -17.33 3.00 4.83
N ALA A 151 -16.47 4.01 4.96
CA ALA A 151 -16.94 5.39 5.12
C ALA A 151 -17.65 5.86 3.85
N SER A 152 -18.80 6.53 4.02
CA SER A 152 -19.55 7.19 2.95
C SER A 152 -18.81 8.42 2.42
N ASP A 153 -18.16 9.17 3.34
CA ASP A 153 -17.30 10.31 3.02
C ASP A 153 -15.82 9.91 3.19
N LYS A 154 -15.16 9.66 2.09
CA LYS A 154 -13.73 9.30 2.09
C LYS A 154 -12.80 10.50 2.11
N LYS A 155 -13.32 11.70 1.85
CA LYS A 155 -12.56 12.97 1.79
C LYS A 155 -11.28 12.89 0.94
N ILE A 156 -11.28 12.06 -0.10
CA ILE A 156 -10.18 11.95 -1.05
C ILE A 156 -10.65 12.51 -2.38
N GLY A 157 -9.96 13.52 -2.84
CA GLY A 157 -10.16 14.14 -4.15
C GLY A 157 -8.88 14.16 -4.97
N PRO A 158 -8.93 14.70 -6.18
CA PRO A 158 -7.73 14.94 -6.98
C PRO A 158 -6.69 15.74 -6.17
N GLY A 159 -5.43 15.34 -6.25
CA GLY A 159 -4.34 15.97 -5.50
C GLY A 159 -4.18 15.51 -4.05
N SER A 160 -5.04 14.61 -3.54
CA SER A 160 -4.83 14.00 -2.22
C SER A 160 -3.74 12.94 -2.24
N VAL A 161 -3.04 12.78 -1.12
CA VAL A 161 -2.03 11.73 -0.92
C VAL A 161 -2.50 10.75 0.15
N VAL A 162 -2.38 9.46 -0.15
CA VAL A 162 -2.71 8.37 0.77
C VAL A 162 -1.46 7.56 1.06
N PHE A 163 -1.03 7.54 2.32
CA PHE A 163 -0.01 6.61 2.79
C PHE A 163 -0.66 5.31 3.25
N ILE A 164 -0.12 4.18 2.85
CA ILE A 164 -0.59 2.87 3.30
C ILE A 164 0.59 2.16 3.97
N ASP A 165 0.52 2.03 5.29
CA ASP A 165 1.50 1.27 6.05
C ASP A 165 1.23 -0.23 5.93
N GLU A 166 2.29 -1.04 5.96
CA GLU A 166 2.22 -2.51 5.82
C GLU A 166 1.37 -2.98 4.62
N ALA A 167 1.47 -2.29 3.49
CA ALA A 167 0.70 -2.62 2.28
C ALA A 167 0.88 -4.07 1.81
N GLY A 168 2.03 -4.71 2.12
CA GLY A 168 2.34 -6.08 1.73
C GLY A 168 1.44 -7.15 2.37
N VAL A 169 0.72 -6.85 3.46
CA VAL A 169 -0.23 -7.78 4.09
C VAL A 169 -1.68 -7.58 3.63
N ILE A 170 -1.93 -6.60 2.77
CA ILE A 170 -3.26 -6.31 2.23
C ILE A 170 -3.55 -7.24 1.05
N PRO A 171 -4.58 -8.08 1.12
CA PRO A 171 -4.92 -8.97 0.03
C PRO A 171 -5.53 -8.20 -1.15
N ALA A 172 -5.26 -8.66 -2.37
CA ALA A 172 -5.91 -8.19 -3.60
C ALA A 172 -7.38 -8.68 -3.64
N ARG A 173 -8.28 -7.94 -3.01
CA ARG A 173 -9.73 -8.29 -2.93
C ARG A 173 -10.58 -7.35 -3.77
#